data_4dd23f046f27977ca60cd4ad240e388a
#
_entry.id   4dd23f046f27977ca60cd4ad240e388a
#
_cell.length_a   1.000
_cell.length_b   1.000
_cell.length_c   1.000
_cell.angle_alpha   90.00
_cell.angle_beta   90.00
_cell.angle_gamma   90.00
#
_symmetry.space_group_name_H-M   'P 1'
#
loop_
_entity.id
_entity.type
_entity.pdbx_description
1 polymer ?
#
loop_
_entity_poly.entity_id
_entity_poly.type
_entity_poly.pdbx_seq_one_letter_code
_entity_poly.pdbx_strand_id
1 'polypeptide(L)'
;MLHVKAALTLAIAVWLATIPAQAADEIPGRTASPPGSLSVMFVGDIMLDGGPGHAIASGRDPFAACAALLMNADFTIGNLECVLGRGGKRMLKNYTFRAAKDSPAFLKQYFSGVSVANNHSFDFGPEGLVEMLAILDREGIPRFGAGAMLAEARRPLILEKKGEENGLRIALLGANGYRADNYAPGETTAGVLPLHEAEILAAIAAARKQADAVVPFVHWGPELVAQPREADMALARKMIDAGASAVIGSHPHVTQTIDIHRGVPIIYSLGNFVFDYFPDDPPQWTGWVAKLTFAKNQPVGLETRAVVLDPAGLPSPARED
;
A
#
# COMPACT_ATOMS: atom_id res chain seq x y z
N MET A 1 -43.62 11.89 24.64
CA MET A 1 -42.15 11.89 24.54
C MET A 1 -41.67 10.44 24.62
N LEU A 2 -41.54 9.77 23.54
CA LEU A 2 -40.81 8.48 23.34
C LEU A 2 -40.84 8.20 21.88
N HIS A 3 -39.70 7.84 21.32
CA HIS A 3 -39.43 7.25 20.00
C HIS A 3 -38.51 8.08 19.12
N VAL A 4 -37.20 8.01 19.42
CA VAL A 4 -36.13 8.07 18.44
C VAL A 4 -34.87 7.44 19.09
N LYS A 5 -34.72 6.15 19.04
CA LYS A 5 -33.43 5.43 19.27
C LYS A 5 -33.55 3.98 18.83
N ALA A 6 -33.70 3.74 17.54
CA ALA A 6 -33.58 2.35 17.03
C ALA A 6 -33.41 2.31 15.52
N ALA A 7 -32.49 3.06 14.95
CA ALA A 7 -32.26 3.04 13.49
C ALA A 7 -30.78 3.00 13.07
N LEU A 8 -29.83 2.85 13.99
CA LEU A 8 -28.41 2.97 13.62
C LEU A 8 -27.60 1.67 13.71
N THR A 9 -28.18 0.54 14.06
CA THR A 9 -27.40 -0.69 14.33
C THR A 9 -27.52 -1.78 13.26
N LEU A 10 -28.30 -1.59 12.21
CA LEU A 10 -28.56 -2.65 11.21
C LEU A 10 -27.80 -2.50 9.89
N ALA A 11 -27.10 -1.41 9.64
CA ALA A 11 -26.45 -1.13 8.35
C ALA A 11 -25.04 -1.72 8.21
N ILE A 12 -24.38 -2.16 9.28
CA ILE A 12 -22.97 -2.59 9.24
C ILE A 12 -22.78 -4.06 8.86
N ALA A 13 -23.80 -4.88 9.01
CA ALA A 13 -23.67 -6.36 8.88
C ALA A 13 -23.85 -6.92 7.46
N VAL A 14 -24.31 -6.15 6.47
CA VAL A 14 -24.70 -6.69 5.16
C VAL A 14 -23.58 -6.62 4.09
N TRP A 15 -22.44 -5.98 4.36
CA TRP A 15 -21.53 -5.45 3.33
C TRP A 15 -20.34 -6.33 2.93
N LEU A 16 -20.16 -7.52 3.49
CA LEU A 16 -18.93 -8.30 3.26
C LEU A 16 -19.10 -9.56 2.41
N ALA A 17 -20.31 -9.86 1.96
CA ALA A 17 -20.60 -11.20 1.42
C ALA A 17 -20.55 -11.35 -0.11
N THR A 18 -20.37 -10.28 -0.93
CA THR A 18 -20.66 -10.40 -2.38
C THR A 18 -19.53 -9.98 -3.35
N ILE A 19 -18.40 -9.44 -2.88
CA ILE A 19 -17.32 -9.08 -3.80
C ILE A 19 -16.14 -10.01 -3.54
N PRO A 20 -15.74 -10.86 -4.50
CA PRO A 20 -14.57 -11.71 -4.33
C PRO A 20 -13.31 -10.86 -4.11
N ALA A 21 -12.48 -11.27 -3.17
CA ALA A 21 -11.17 -10.67 -2.96
C ALA A 21 -10.34 -10.77 -4.25
N GLN A 22 -9.51 -9.76 -4.51
CA GLN A 22 -8.51 -9.84 -5.57
C GLN A 22 -7.35 -10.71 -5.06
N ALA A 23 -6.88 -11.66 -5.85
CA ALA A 23 -5.70 -12.47 -5.54
C ALA A 23 -4.49 -11.94 -6.31
N ALA A 24 -3.32 -12.01 -5.69
CA ALA A 24 -2.05 -11.75 -6.36
C ALA A 24 -1.50 -13.03 -7.00
N ASP A 25 -0.93 -12.91 -8.18
CA ASP A 25 -0.20 -13.98 -8.84
C ASP A 25 1.27 -14.02 -8.38
N GLU A 26 1.86 -15.22 -8.38
CA GLU A 26 3.27 -15.39 -8.14
C GLU A 26 4.09 -14.87 -9.32
N ILE A 27 5.19 -14.15 -9.05
CA ILE A 27 6.14 -13.69 -10.04
C ILE A 27 7.28 -14.72 -10.12
N PRO A 28 7.60 -15.28 -11.28
CA PRO A 28 8.68 -16.25 -11.43
C PRO A 28 10.05 -15.73 -10.97
N GLY A 29 10.87 -16.60 -10.41
CA GLY A 29 12.24 -16.29 -9.99
C GLY A 29 12.38 -15.66 -8.59
N ARG A 30 11.30 -15.58 -7.82
CA ARG A 30 11.35 -15.13 -6.42
C ARG A 30 11.96 -16.15 -5.49
N THR A 31 12.56 -15.67 -4.39
CA THR A 31 12.98 -16.50 -3.25
C THR A 31 11.76 -16.91 -2.45
N ALA A 32 11.37 -18.18 -2.56
CA ALA A 32 10.24 -18.73 -1.81
C ALA A 32 10.59 -18.90 -0.33
N SER A 33 9.64 -18.60 0.52
CA SER A 33 9.70 -18.93 1.95
C SER A 33 9.60 -20.45 2.17
N PRO A 34 10.11 -20.95 3.32
CA PRO A 34 9.91 -22.35 3.70
C PRO A 34 8.44 -22.76 3.69
N PRO A 35 8.14 -24.08 3.48
CA PRO A 35 6.77 -24.57 3.55
C PRO A 35 6.08 -24.19 4.86
N GLY A 36 4.80 -23.80 4.79
CA GLY A 36 4.01 -23.37 5.95
C GLY A 36 4.30 -21.93 6.39
N SER A 37 5.12 -21.18 5.66
CA SER A 37 5.32 -19.75 5.84
C SER A 37 5.12 -18.97 4.55
N LEU A 38 4.86 -17.67 4.69
CA LEU A 38 4.68 -16.74 3.58
C LEU A 38 5.38 -15.42 3.91
N SER A 39 6.21 -14.92 3.01
CA SER A 39 6.92 -13.65 3.16
C SER A 39 6.38 -12.59 2.22
N VAL A 40 6.28 -11.36 2.75
CA VAL A 40 5.86 -10.19 1.98
C VAL A 40 6.90 -9.09 2.16
N MET A 41 7.44 -8.61 1.04
CA MET A 41 8.29 -7.43 1.00
C MET A 41 7.40 -6.19 0.84
N PHE A 42 7.55 -5.22 1.72
CA PHE A 42 6.90 -3.91 1.62
C PHE A 42 7.93 -2.83 1.30
N VAL A 43 7.60 -1.97 0.35
CA VAL A 43 8.36 -0.77 0.05
C VAL A 43 7.47 0.47 0.19
N GLY A 44 8.09 1.63 0.40
CA GLY A 44 7.40 2.90 0.57
C GLY A 44 6.85 3.49 -0.72
N ASP A 45 6.94 4.81 -0.86
CA ASP A 45 6.28 5.59 -1.89
C ASP A 45 6.99 5.44 -3.25
N ILE A 46 6.21 5.12 -4.28
CA ILE A 46 6.65 4.89 -5.65
C ILE A 46 6.01 5.94 -6.55
N MET A 47 6.79 6.94 -6.93
CA MET A 47 6.41 8.00 -7.85
C MET A 47 7.21 7.85 -9.17
N LEU A 48 6.52 7.56 -10.27
CA LEU A 48 7.12 7.24 -11.58
C LEU A 48 6.94 8.37 -12.61
N ASP A 49 6.89 9.61 -12.12
CA ASP A 49 6.96 10.87 -12.88
C ASP A 49 8.39 11.43 -12.77
N GLY A 50 8.64 12.65 -13.22
CA GLY A 50 9.90 13.37 -13.05
C GLY A 50 11.14 12.59 -13.47
N GLY A 51 12.16 12.52 -12.63
CA GLY A 51 13.40 11.78 -12.86
C GLY A 51 13.21 10.29 -13.09
N PRO A 52 12.48 9.56 -12.22
CA PRO A 52 12.13 8.16 -12.47
C PRO A 52 11.36 7.97 -13.78
N GLY A 53 10.43 8.88 -14.10
CA GLY A 53 9.71 8.86 -15.37
C GLY A 53 10.61 9.07 -16.59
N HIS A 54 11.59 9.96 -16.51
CA HIS A 54 12.60 10.16 -17.55
C HIS A 54 13.50 8.92 -17.72
N ALA A 55 13.89 8.26 -16.61
CA ALA A 55 14.64 7.02 -16.66
C ALA A 55 13.87 5.94 -17.42
N ILE A 56 12.58 5.74 -17.08
CA ILE A 56 11.68 4.79 -17.75
C ILE A 56 11.54 5.13 -19.26
N ALA A 57 11.30 6.40 -19.59
CA ALA A 57 11.15 6.84 -20.97
C ALA A 57 12.43 6.64 -21.81
N SER A 58 13.60 6.57 -21.17
CA SER A 58 14.87 6.22 -21.80
C SER A 58 15.17 4.71 -21.83
N GLY A 59 14.23 3.87 -21.38
CA GLY A 59 14.37 2.41 -21.33
C GLY A 59 15.14 1.89 -20.11
N ARG A 60 15.41 2.74 -19.11
CA ARG A 60 16.04 2.32 -17.85
C ARG A 60 15.01 1.74 -16.91
N ASP A 61 15.31 0.58 -16.34
CA ASP A 61 14.54 -0.01 -15.26
C ASP A 61 14.77 0.77 -13.95
N PRO A 62 13.74 1.40 -13.37
CA PRO A 62 13.88 2.22 -12.15
C PRO A 62 14.15 1.37 -10.91
N PHE A 63 13.94 0.06 -10.96
CA PHE A 63 14.09 -0.87 -9.84
C PHE A 63 15.34 -1.75 -9.94
N ALA A 64 16.12 -1.65 -11.04
CA ALA A 64 17.20 -2.58 -11.37
C ALA A 64 18.21 -2.79 -10.23
N ALA A 65 18.63 -1.71 -9.55
CA ALA A 65 19.60 -1.82 -8.45
C ALA A 65 19.03 -2.51 -7.20
N CYS A 66 17.70 -2.52 -7.04
CA CYS A 66 16.99 -3.19 -5.95
C CYS A 66 16.34 -4.52 -6.39
N ALA A 67 16.54 -4.99 -7.62
CA ALA A 67 15.87 -6.16 -8.18
C ALA A 67 16.01 -7.41 -7.27
N ALA A 68 17.25 -7.73 -6.85
CA ALA A 68 17.50 -8.87 -5.96
C ALA A 68 16.78 -8.73 -4.61
N LEU A 69 16.71 -7.52 -4.07
CA LEU A 69 16.01 -7.23 -2.81
C LEU A 69 14.50 -7.42 -2.99
N LEU A 70 13.91 -6.85 -4.04
CA LEU A 70 12.47 -6.96 -4.34
C LEU A 70 12.02 -8.40 -4.60
N MET A 71 12.93 -9.22 -5.14
CA MET A 71 12.65 -10.64 -5.44
C MET A 71 12.92 -11.58 -4.26
N ASN A 72 13.43 -11.07 -3.13
CA ASN A 72 13.75 -11.88 -1.94
C ASN A 72 12.55 -12.06 -0.98
N ALA A 73 11.36 -12.30 -1.53
CA ALA A 73 10.15 -12.66 -0.79
C ALA A 73 9.15 -13.34 -1.72
N ASP A 74 8.15 -14.03 -1.18
CA ASP A 74 7.07 -14.62 -2.00
C ASP A 74 6.27 -13.54 -2.73
N PHE A 75 6.00 -12.42 -2.07
CA PHE A 75 5.26 -11.27 -2.63
C PHE A 75 5.97 -9.95 -2.35
N THR A 76 5.79 -8.97 -3.22
CA THR A 76 6.28 -7.59 -3.02
C THR A 76 5.16 -6.60 -3.26
N ILE A 77 4.97 -5.68 -2.33
CA ILE A 77 3.91 -4.68 -2.28
C ILE A 77 4.53 -3.29 -2.11
N GLY A 78 4.05 -2.31 -2.85
CA GLY A 78 4.47 -0.90 -2.72
C GLY A 78 3.28 0.05 -2.74
N ASN A 79 3.50 1.31 -2.35
CA ASN A 79 2.51 2.37 -2.49
C ASN A 79 2.73 3.11 -3.81
N LEU A 80 1.84 2.91 -4.79
CA LEU A 80 1.91 3.59 -6.10
C LEU A 80 1.34 5.01 -5.96
N GLU A 81 2.23 5.97 -5.80
CA GLU A 81 1.90 7.37 -5.50
C GLU A 81 1.96 8.27 -6.74
N CYS A 82 1.37 7.81 -7.82
CA CYS A 82 1.19 8.55 -9.07
C CYS A 82 0.08 7.92 -9.91
N VAL A 83 -0.47 8.69 -10.87
CA VAL A 83 -1.53 8.21 -11.75
C VAL A 83 -0.94 7.61 -13.02
N LEU A 84 -1.35 6.40 -13.37
CA LEU A 84 -1.09 5.79 -14.68
C LEU A 84 -2.12 6.30 -15.72
N GLY A 85 -1.72 6.39 -16.98
CA GLY A 85 -2.61 6.79 -18.07
C GLY A 85 -2.51 8.26 -18.44
N ARG A 86 -3.40 8.71 -19.32
CA ARG A 86 -3.38 10.06 -19.89
C ARG A 86 -4.69 10.82 -19.70
N GLY A 87 -5.75 10.14 -19.28
CA GLY A 87 -7.08 10.70 -19.06
C GLY A 87 -7.20 11.55 -17.80
N GLY A 88 -8.40 12.07 -17.61
CA GLY A 88 -8.73 12.93 -16.49
C GLY A 88 -8.19 14.35 -16.63
N LYS A 89 -8.59 15.21 -15.70
CA LYS A 89 -8.19 16.62 -15.64
C LYS A 89 -7.33 16.84 -14.40
N ARG A 90 -6.17 17.48 -14.57
CA ARG A 90 -5.27 17.85 -13.48
C ARG A 90 -6.01 18.62 -12.40
N MET A 91 -5.93 18.13 -11.16
CA MET A 91 -6.52 18.79 -10.00
C MET A 91 -5.72 20.03 -9.60
N LEU A 92 -6.40 21.01 -9.00
CA LEU A 92 -5.76 22.24 -8.49
C LEU A 92 -5.11 21.94 -7.13
N LYS A 93 -3.87 21.44 -7.18
CA LYS A 93 -3.00 21.20 -6.02
C LYS A 93 -1.54 21.41 -6.42
N ASN A 94 -0.67 21.61 -5.44
CA ASN A 94 0.73 21.99 -5.70
C ASN A 94 1.46 20.94 -6.53
N TYR A 95 1.27 19.67 -6.16
CA TYR A 95 1.94 18.53 -6.79
C TYR A 95 0.90 17.57 -7.37
N THR A 96 1.14 17.17 -8.61
CA THR A 96 0.35 16.13 -9.29
C THR A 96 1.30 15.28 -10.12
N PHE A 97 1.23 13.97 -9.95
CA PHE A 97 2.17 13.02 -10.54
C PHE A 97 1.49 12.14 -11.58
N ARG A 98 2.11 12.09 -12.77
CA ARG A 98 1.67 11.24 -13.87
C ARG A 98 2.81 10.37 -14.35
N ALA A 99 2.72 9.10 -14.08
CA ALA A 99 3.73 8.12 -14.43
C ALA A 99 4.05 8.08 -15.93
N ALA A 100 5.28 7.73 -16.26
CA ALA A 100 5.69 7.45 -17.63
C ALA A 100 4.86 6.31 -18.22
N LYS A 101 4.66 6.33 -19.56
CA LYS A 101 3.77 5.39 -20.26
C LYS A 101 4.12 3.92 -20.02
N ASP A 102 5.41 3.61 -19.95
CA ASP A 102 5.91 2.23 -19.87
C ASP A 102 6.09 1.74 -18.41
N SER A 103 5.70 2.56 -17.43
CA SER A 103 5.75 2.20 -15.99
C SER A 103 5.06 0.89 -15.63
N PRO A 104 3.88 0.52 -16.21
CA PRO A 104 3.22 -0.73 -15.86
C PRO A 104 4.07 -1.98 -16.11
N ALA A 105 4.90 -2.00 -17.15
CA ALA A 105 5.77 -3.13 -17.45
C ALA A 105 6.80 -3.38 -16.34
N PHE A 106 7.39 -2.32 -15.79
CA PHE A 106 8.34 -2.42 -14.67
C PHE A 106 7.62 -2.77 -13.36
N LEU A 107 6.45 -2.19 -13.10
CA LEU A 107 5.65 -2.57 -11.93
C LEU A 107 5.32 -4.06 -11.94
N LYS A 108 4.83 -4.59 -13.07
CA LYS A 108 4.49 -6.00 -13.23
C LYS A 108 5.66 -6.95 -13.01
N GLN A 109 6.88 -6.51 -13.34
CA GLN A 109 8.08 -7.33 -13.20
C GLN A 109 8.43 -7.58 -11.72
N TYR A 110 8.16 -6.63 -10.82
CA TYR A 110 8.64 -6.68 -9.44
C TYR A 110 7.53 -6.73 -8.39
N PHE A 111 6.34 -6.20 -8.67
CA PHE A 111 5.30 -6.06 -7.67
C PHE A 111 4.16 -7.04 -7.88
N SER A 112 3.86 -7.78 -6.83
CA SER A 112 2.71 -8.69 -6.77
C SER A 112 1.40 -7.93 -6.54
N GLY A 113 1.49 -6.66 -6.17
CA GLY A 113 0.36 -5.76 -6.01
C GLY A 113 0.79 -4.39 -5.50
N VAL A 114 -0.07 -3.40 -5.67
CA VAL A 114 0.18 -2.02 -5.24
C VAL A 114 -0.98 -1.46 -4.43
N SER A 115 -0.64 -0.74 -3.34
CA SER A 115 -1.59 0.17 -2.71
C SER A 115 -1.79 1.37 -3.63
N VAL A 116 -3.03 1.73 -3.87
CA VAL A 116 -3.45 2.97 -4.51
C VAL A 116 -4.27 3.83 -3.54
N ALA A 117 -4.13 3.57 -2.24
CA ALA A 117 -4.78 4.28 -1.16
C ALA A 117 -3.96 5.52 -0.73
N ASN A 118 -3.79 6.48 -1.62
CA ASN A 118 -3.02 7.70 -1.35
C ASN A 118 -3.66 8.94 -1.99
N ASN A 119 -3.17 10.13 -1.62
CA ASN A 119 -3.69 11.40 -2.11
C ASN A 119 -3.34 11.68 -3.57
N HIS A 120 -2.32 11.01 -4.15
CA HIS A 120 -1.91 11.19 -5.54
C HIS A 120 -2.64 10.29 -6.54
N SER A 121 -3.33 9.27 -6.09
CA SER A 121 -4.19 8.44 -6.95
C SER A 121 -5.33 9.22 -7.60
N PHE A 122 -5.69 10.39 -7.04
CA PHE A 122 -6.76 11.27 -7.52
C PHE A 122 -6.25 12.55 -8.21
N ASP A 123 -4.98 12.62 -8.59
CA ASP A 123 -4.33 13.83 -9.16
C ASP A 123 -4.96 14.34 -10.44
N PHE A 124 -5.64 13.46 -11.16
CA PHE A 124 -6.34 13.78 -12.41
C PHE A 124 -7.84 13.51 -12.32
N GLY A 125 -8.38 13.62 -11.12
CA GLY A 125 -9.82 13.45 -10.86
C GLY A 125 -10.30 12.01 -11.00
N PRO A 126 -11.63 11.80 -10.92
CA PRO A 126 -12.23 10.48 -10.97
C PRO A 126 -11.95 9.74 -12.29
N GLU A 127 -11.95 10.46 -13.42
CA GLU A 127 -11.66 9.86 -14.74
C GLU A 127 -10.21 9.36 -14.81
N GLY A 128 -9.25 10.11 -14.25
CA GLY A 128 -7.83 9.69 -14.18
C GLY A 128 -7.66 8.47 -13.29
N LEU A 129 -8.34 8.43 -12.14
CA LEU A 129 -8.35 7.27 -11.26
C LEU A 129 -8.93 6.04 -11.98
N VAL A 130 -10.11 6.16 -12.61
CA VAL A 130 -10.76 5.03 -13.32
C VAL A 130 -9.86 4.48 -14.43
N GLU A 131 -9.20 5.36 -15.22
CA GLU A 131 -8.25 4.92 -16.23
C GLU A 131 -7.06 4.18 -15.61
N MET A 132 -6.48 4.70 -14.51
CA MET A 132 -5.39 4.04 -13.79
C MET A 132 -5.79 2.64 -13.31
N LEU A 133 -6.97 2.51 -12.70
CA LEU A 133 -7.49 1.22 -12.25
C LEU A 133 -7.65 0.24 -13.42
N ALA A 134 -8.21 0.69 -14.56
CA ALA A 134 -8.35 -0.11 -15.77
C ALA A 134 -7.00 -0.52 -16.38
N ILE A 135 -5.98 0.34 -16.31
CA ILE A 135 -4.62 0.01 -16.74
C ILE A 135 -4.05 -1.10 -15.84
N LEU A 136 -4.11 -0.95 -14.52
CA LEU A 136 -3.61 -1.95 -13.58
C LEU A 136 -4.30 -3.31 -13.81
N ASP A 137 -5.62 -3.32 -13.98
CA ASP A 137 -6.39 -4.53 -14.23
C ASP A 137 -6.00 -5.19 -15.58
N ARG A 138 -5.88 -4.41 -16.65
CA ARG A 138 -5.48 -4.89 -17.98
C ARG A 138 -4.06 -5.47 -17.98
N GLU A 139 -3.13 -4.85 -17.28
CA GLU A 139 -1.76 -5.33 -17.16
C GLU A 139 -1.61 -6.48 -16.16
N GLY A 140 -2.66 -6.84 -15.43
CA GLY A 140 -2.66 -7.88 -14.42
C GLY A 140 -1.82 -7.51 -13.19
N ILE A 141 -1.84 -6.23 -12.79
CA ILE A 141 -1.20 -5.73 -11.57
C ILE A 141 -2.27 -5.59 -10.49
N PRO A 142 -2.32 -6.48 -9.50
CA PRO A 142 -3.29 -6.41 -8.41
C PRO A 142 -3.17 -5.11 -7.61
N ARG A 143 -4.30 -4.59 -7.15
CA ARG A 143 -4.38 -3.31 -6.46
C ARG A 143 -5.40 -3.32 -5.33
N PHE A 144 -5.26 -2.41 -4.37
CA PHE A 144 -6.18 -2.27 -3.24
C PHE A 144 -6.21 -0.83 -2.72
N GLY A 145 -7.32 -0.46 -2.06
CA GLY A 145 -7.49 0.82 -1.37
C GLY A 145 -8.08 1.95 -2.22
N ALA A 146 -8.41 1.72 -3.50
CA ALA A 146 -9.22 2.60 -4.32
C ALA A 146 -10.08 1.77 -5.27
N GLY A 147 -11.14 2.38 -5.82
CA GLY A 147 -12.06 1.69 -6.73
C GLY A 147 -12.93 2.62 -7.55
N ALA A 148 -13.60 2.07 -8.56
CA ALA A 148 -14.60 2.78 -9.33
C ALA A 148 -15.89 3.05 -8.51
N MET A 149 -16.01 2.40 -7.36
CA MET A 149 -17.07 2.58 -6.37
C MET A 149 -16.58 2.13 -4.97
N LEU A 150 -17.32 2.51 -3.93
CA LEU A 150 -16.97 2.21 -2.54
C LEU A 150 -16.73 0.72 -2.28
N ALA A 151 -17.58 -0.14 -2.82
CA ALA A 151 -17.45 -1.58 -2.65
C ALA A 151 -16.14 -2.14 -3.21
N GLU A 152 -15.67 -1.60 -4.32
CA GLU A 152 -14.38 -1.96 -4.91
C GLU A 152 -13.20 -1.41 -4.10
N ALA A 153 -13.26 -0.16 -3.65
CA ALA A 153 -12.22 0.46 -2.84
C ALA A 153 -12.00 -0.28 -1.50
N ARG A 154 -13.04 -0.88 -0.94
CA ARG A 154 -12.99 -1.70 0.30
C ARG A 154 -12.45 -3.12 0.11
N ARG A 155 -12.26 -3.57 -1.14
CA ARG A 155 -11.84 -4.95 -1.40
C ARG A 155 -10.40 -5.17 -0.91
N PRO A 156 -10.15 -6.19 -0.08
CA PRO A 156 -8.80 -6.57 0.29
C PRO A 156 -8.07 -7.20 -0.91
N LEU A 157 -6.75 -7.05 -0.95
CA LEU A 157 -5.89 -7.89 -1.77
C LEU A 157 -5.50 -9.13 -0.94
N ILE A 158 -5.75 -10.31 -1.46
CA ILE A 158 -5.37 -11.58 -0.82
C ILE A 158 -4.07 -12.09 -1.44
N LEU A 159 -3.10 -12.35 -0.58
CA LEU A 159 -1.86 -13.04 -0.93
C LEU A 159 -1.96 -14.49 -0.46
N GLU A 160 -1.72 -15.43 -1.37
CA GLU A 160 -1.79 -16.86 -1.12
C GLU A 160 -0.87 -17.59 -2.11
N LYS A 161 -0.03 -18.52 -1.63
CA LYS A 161 0.83 -19.30 -2.51
C LYS A 161 0.01 -20.37 -3.22
N LYS A 162 0.16 -20.46 -4.53
CA LYS A 162 -0.53 -21.47 -5.34
C LYS A 162 0.03 -22.86 -5.05
N GLY A 163 -0.88 -23.86 -4.96
CA GLY A 163 -0.51 -25.26 -4.80
C GLY A 163 -0.22 -25.71 -3.36
N GLU A 164 -0.31 -24.84 -2.36
CA GLU A 164 -0.28 -25.21 -0.95
C GLU A 164 -1.72 -25.50 -0.46
N GLU A 165 -2.08 -26.77 -0.30
CA GLU A 165 -3.33 -27.15 0.41
C GLU A 165 -3.29 -26.59 1.83
N ASN A 166 -4.28 -25.78 2.22
CA ASN A 166 -4.31 -25.04 3.48
C ASN A 166 -3.15 -24.03 3.65
N GLY A 167 -2.65 -23.45 2.56
CA GLY A 167 -1.68 -22.38 2.56
C GLY A 167 -2.12 -21.16 3.39
N LEU A 168 -1.14 -20.36 3.81
CA LEU A 168 -1.41 -19.10 4.52
C LEU A 168 -2.05 -18.07 3.59
N ARG A 169 -3.09 -17.40 4.08
CA ARG A 169 -3.76 -16.29 3.40
C ARG A 169 -3.52 -15.00 4.17
N ILE A 170 -3.01 -13.99 3.48
CA ILE A 170 -2.78 -12.65 4.04
C ILE A 170 -3.67 -11.66 3.31
N ALA A 171 -4.48 -10.91 4.07
CA ALA A 171 -5.31 -9.84 3.53
C ALA A 171 -4.61 -8.48 3.71
N LEU A 172 -4.44 -7.74 2.62
CA LEU A 172 -3.95 -6.37 2.63
C LEU A 172 -5.13 -5.39 2.51
N LEU A 173 -5.15 -4.38 3.37
CA LEU A 173 -6.16 -3.33 3.39
C LEU A 173 -5.47 -1.99 3.15
N GLY A 174 -5.89 -1.22 2.13
CA GLY A 174 -5.38 0.13 1.86
C GLY A 174 -6.33 1.20 2.39
N ALA A 175 -5.80 2.26 3.02
CA ALA A 175 -6.59 3.42 3.39
C ALA A 175 -5.73 4.69 3.42
N ASN A 176 -6.32 5.82 2.98
CA ASN A 176 -5.68 7.13 2.92
C ASN A 176 -6.19 8.02 4.06
N GLY A 177 -5.28 8.50 4.92
CA GLY A 177 -5.56 9.42 6.02
C GLY A 177 -5.25 10.90 5.70
N TYR A 178 -4.61 11.18 4.57
CA TYR A 178 -4.28 12.55 4.19
C TYR A 178 -5.41 13.16 3.34
N ARG A 179 -6.08 14.20 3.86
CA ARG A 179 -7.23 14.85 3.21
C ARG A 179 -8.26 13.83 2.71
N ALA A 180 -8.48 12.78 3.49
CA ALA A 180 -9.15 11.55 3.11
C ALA A 180 -10.52 11.77 2.46
N ASP A 181 -11.36 12.64 3.05
CA ASP A 181 -12.73 12.88 2.58
C ASP A 181 -12.79 13.57 1.20
N ASN A 182 -11.71 14.25 0.78
CA ASN A 182 -11.66 14.92 -0.53
C ASN A 182 -11.64 13.94 -1.70
N TYR A 183 -11.29 12.68 -1.45
CA TYR A 183 -11.09 11.65 -2.47
C TYR A 183 -11.97 10.43 -2.24
N ALA A 184 -12.88 10.50 -1.25
CA ALA A 184 -13.66 9.34 -0.84
C ALA A 184 -14.58 8.82 -1.96
N PRO A 185 -14.67 7.48 -2.14
CA PRO A 185 -15.57 6.89 -3.10
C PRO A 185 -17.02 6.95 -2.62
N GLY A 186 -17.94 7.10 -3.56
CA GLY A 186 -19.36 6.91 -3.29
C GLY A 186 -19.84 5.52 -3.72
N GLU A 187 -21.11 5.25 -3.54
CA GLU A 187 -21.74 3.98 -3.95
C GLU A 187 -21.55 3.68 -5.45
N THR A 188 -21.53 4.73 -6.28
CA THR A 188 -21.38 4.64 -7.75
C THR A 188 -20.31 5.59 -8.30
N THR A 189 -19.47 6.16 -7.44
CA THR A 189 -18.41 7.09 -7.84
C THR A 189 -17.05 6.61 -7.40
N ALA A 190 -16.08 6.79 -8.29
CA ALA A 190 -14.70 6.39 -8.04
C ALA A 190 -14.05 7.23 -6.94
N GLY A 191 -13.17 6.60 -6.18
CA GLY A 191 -12.43 7.28 -5.14
C GLY A 191 -11.40 6.39 -4.44
N VAL A 192 -10.72 7.01 -3.50
CA VAL A 192 -9.69 6.43 -2.64
C VAL A 192 -10.28 6.19 -1.25
N LEU A 193 -10.09 4.99 -0.70
CA LEU A 193 -10.68 4.63 0.59
C LEU A 193 -10.13 5.51 1.71
N PRO A 194 -10.97 6.26 2.44
CA PRO A 194 -10.52 7.09 3.55
C PRO A 194 -10.15 6.26 4.78
N LEU A 195 -9.16 6.73 5.52
CA LEU A 195 -8.77 6.13 6.80
C LEU A 195 -9.64 6.68 7.93
N HIS A 196 -10.81 6.09 8.12
CA HIS A 196 -11.68 6.36 9.26
C HIS A 196 -11.51 5.24 10.30
N GLU A 197 -11.30 5.60 11.59
CA GLU A 197 -11.03 4.65 12.65
C GLU A 197 -12.07 3.51 12.69
N ALA A 198 -13.36 3.84 12.79
CA ALA A 198 -14.40 2.82 12.89
C ALA A 198 -14.44 1.87 11.70
N GLU A 199 -14.19 2.40 10.49
CA GLU A 199 -14.23 1.62 9.25
C GLU A 199 -13.04 0.69 9.12
N ILE A 200 -11.81 1.18 9.40
CA ILE A 200 -10.62 0.33 9.29
C ILE A 200 -10.62 -0.78 10.34
N LEU A 201 -11.06 -0.50 11.58
CA LEU A 201 -11.16 -1.52 12.62
C LEU A 201 -12.19 -2.59 12.25
N ALA A 202 -13.34 -2.20 11.72
CA ALA A 202 -14.36 -3.13 11.22
C ALA A 202 -13.84 -3.96 10.03
N ALA A 203 -13.10 -3.35 9.09
CA ALA A 203 -12.51 -4.03 7.95
C ALA A 203 -11.47 -5.07 8.38
N ILE A 204 -10.62 -4.75 9.37
CA ILE A 204 -9.65 -5.69 9.95
C ILE A 204 -10.37 -6.89 10.56
N ALA A 205 -11.38 -6.65 11.43
CA ALA A 205 -12.14 -7.71 12.07
C ALA A 205 -12.88 -8.61 11.06
N ALA A 206 -13.33 -8.03 9.96
CA ALA A 206 -13.96 -8.78 8.89
C ALA A 206 -12.96 -9.61 8.06
N ALA A 207 -11.81 -9.03 7.70
CA ALA A 207 -10.76 -9.71 6.96
C ALA A 207 -10.17 -10.90 7.74
N ARG A 208 -10.08 -10.79 9.08
CA ARG A 208 -9.65 -11.91 9.96
C ARG A 208 -10.54 -13.16 9.88
N LYS A 209 -11.76 -13.05 9.39
CA LYS A 209 -12.65 -14.21 9.20
C LYS A 209 -12.32 -15.03 7.95
N GLN A 210 -11.54 -14.48 7.03
CA GLN A 210 -11.23 -15.09 5.73
C GLN A 210 -9.73 -15.14 5.40
N ALA A 211 -8.86 -14.63 6.29
CA ALA A 211 -7.42 -14.66 6.15
C ALA A 211 -6.73 -14.97 7.49
N ASP A 212 -5.58 -15.64 7.42
CA ASP A 212 -4.76 -16.01 8.60
C ASP A 212 -4.01 -14.79 9.16
N ALA A 213 -3.70 -13.80 8.33
CA ALA A 213 -3.11 -12.53 8.73
C ALA A 213 -3.79 -11.37 8.01
N VAL A 214 -3.81 -10.20 8.64
CA VAL A 214 -4.33 -8.94 8.07
C VAL A 214 -3.30 -7.86 8.25
N VAL A 215 -2.95 -7.16 7.17
CA VAL A 215 -1.97 -6.07 7.18
C VAL A 215 -2.62 -4.82 6.58
N PRO A 216 -3.01 -3.83 7.39
CA PRO A 216 -3.31 -2.50 6.90
C PRO A 216 -2.04 -1.84 6.35
N PHE A 217 -2.12 -1.31 5.12
CA PHE A 217 -1.13 -0.44 4.52
C PHE A 217 -1.76 0.94 4.36
N VAL A 218 -1.37 1.86 5.23
CA VAL A 218 -2.03 3.16 5.41
C VAL A 218 -1.13 4.32 4.96
N HIS A 219 -1.73 5.31 4.32
CA HIS A 219 -1.06 6.51 3.83
C HIS A 219 -1.48 7.68 4.73
N TRP A 220 -0.65 8.09 5.68
CA TRP A 220 -1.04 8.97 6.79
C TRP A 220 0.07 9.87 7.31
N GLY A 221 -0.31 10.74 8.26
CA GLY A 221 0.65 11.61 8.96
C GLY A 221 0.91 12.93 8.22
N PRO A 222 1.74 13.79 8.75
CA PRO A 222 2.25 14.98 8.07
C PRO A 222 3.51 14.66 7.27
N GLU A 223 3.66 15.31 6.13
CA GLU A 223 4.89 15.24 5.33
C GLU A 223 6.10 15.78 6.11
N LEU A 224 7.26 15.19 5.89
CA LEU A 224 8.59 15.63 6.38
C LEU A 224 8.74 15.62 7.91
N VAL A 225 7.88 14.91 8.61
CA VAL A 225 7.96 14.79 10.07
C VAL A 225 8.46 13.40 10.44
N ALA A 226 9.66 13.31 11.01
CA ALA A 226 10.32 12.05 11.34
C ALA A 226 9.67 11.29 12.52
N GLN A 227 8.85 11.96 13.32
CA GLN A 227 8.12 11.34 14.42
C GLN A 227 6.64 11.15 14.07
N PRO A 228 6.07 9.94 14.26
CA PRO A 228 4.65 9.73 14.06
C PRO A 228 3.82 10.55 15.06
N ARG A 229 2.62 11.01 14.65
CA ARG A 229 1.72 11.69 15.56
C ARG A 229 1.18 10.71 16.62
N GLU A 230 0.92 11.20 17.81
CA GLU A 230 0.27 10.39 18.86
C GLU A 230 -1.05 9.75 18.41
N ALA A 231 -1.83 10.48 17.60
CA ALA A 231 -3.07 9.96 17.03
C ALA A 231 -2.83 8.76 16.10
N ASP A 232 -1.77 8.81 15.25
CA ASP A 232 -1.41 7.70 14.35
C ASP A 232 -0.90 6.49 15.16
N MET A 233 -0.08 6.75 16.21
CA MET A 233 0.37 5.70 17.12
C MET A 233 -0.80 5.03 17.87
N ALA A 234 -1.75 5.82 18.35
CA ALA A 234 -2.94 5.30 19.02
C ALA A 234 -3.81 4.47 18.07
N LEU A 235 -4.01 4.94 16.82
CA LEU A 235 -4.80 4.22 15.82
C LEU A 235 -4.11 2.91 15.41
N ALA A 236 -2.78 2.91 15.20
CA ALA A 236 -2.03 1.69 14.90
C ALA A 236 -2.22 0.62 15.98
N ARG A 237 -2.14 0.99 17.26
CA ARG A 237 -2.36 0.07 18.38
C ARG A 237 -3.79 -0.49 18.38
N LYS A 238 -4.79 0.35 18.11
CA LYS A 238 -6.18 -0.10 17.96
C LYS A 238 -6.35 -1.07 16.77
N MET A 239 -5.65 -0.85 15.65
CA MET A 239 -5.65 -1.80 14.52
C MET A 239 -5.10 -3.16 14.94
N ILE A 240 -4.00 -3.19 15.71
CA ILE A 240 -3.46 -4.45 16.26
C ILE A 240 -4.48 -5.10 17.21
N ASP A 241 -5.08 -4.32 18.10
CA ASP A 241 -6.10 -4.82 19.04
C ASP A 241 -7.35 -5.36 18.32
N ALA A 242 -7.67 -4.85 17.13
CA ALA A 242 -8.72 -5.35 16.24
C ALA A 242 -8.33 -6.60 15.45
N GLY A 243 -7.06 -7.04 15.53
CA GLY A 243 -6.57 -8.28 14.92
C GLY A 243 -5.63 -8.08 13.72
N ALA A 244 -5.09 -6.89 13.49
CA ALA A 244 -4.03 -6.73 12.51
C ALA A 244 -2.77 -7.49 12.94
N SER A 245 -2.09 -8.10 11.98
CA SER A 245 -0.87 -8.89 12.17
C SER A 245 0.41 -8.06 11.94
N ALA A 246 0.28 -6.89 11.36
CA ALA A 246 1.26 -5.81 11.24
C ALA A 246 0.51 -4.55 10.81
N VAL A 247 1.13 -3.37 10.95
CA VAL A 247 0.68 -2.10 10.35
C VAL A 247 1.82 -1.50 9.56
N ILE A 248 1.57 -1.15 8.30
CA ILE A 248 2.55 -0.52 7.41
C ILE A 248 2.06 0.87 7.04
N GLY A 249 2.91 1.88 7.20
CA GLY A 249 2.61 3.27 6.89
C GLY A 249 3.49 3.84 5.78
N SER A 250 2.95 4.85 5.09
CA SER A 250 3.58 5.67 4.06
C SER A 250 3.05 7.10 4.10
N HIS A 251 3.48 8.00 3.23
CA HIS A 251 3.13 9.41 3.10
C HIS A 251 4.12 10.42 3.71
N PRO A 252 4.71 10.24 4.90
CA PRO A 252 5.61 11.27 5.43
C PRO A 252 6.83 11.58 4.55
N HIS A 253 7.13 10.76 3.53
CA HIS A 253 8.31 10.85 2.65
C HIS A 253 9.66 10.79 3.38
N VAL A 254 9.62 10.50 4.65
CA VAL A 254 10.76 10.18 5.53
C VAL A 254 10.46 8.90 6.29
N THR A 255 11.50 8.16 6.63
CA THR A 255 11.34 6.99 7.49
C THR A 255 10.94 7.43 8.89
N GLN A 256 10.00 6.69 9.49
CA GLN A 256 9.62 6.89 10.89
C GLN A 256 9.94 5.65 11.72
N THR A 257 9.80 5.75 13.05
CA THR A 257 10.09 4.68 13.98
C THR A 257 9.31 3.40 13.68
N ILE A 258 9.94 2.28 14.01
CA ILE A 258 9.30 0.96 14.07
C ILE A 258 8.99 0.67 15.53
N ASP A 259 7.74 0.32 15.83
CA ASP A 259 7.28 -0.03 17.17
C ASP A 259 6.77 -1.47 17.20
N ILE A 260 6.72 -2.06 18.39
CA ILE A 260 6.14 -3.38 18.62
C ILE A 260 5.03 -3.25 19.66
N HIS A 261 3.81 -3.50 19.27
CA HIS A 261 2.67 -3.54 20.18
C HIS A 261 2.16 -4.98 20.33
N ARG A 262 2.18 -5.51 21.55
CA ARG A 262 1.81 -6.93 21.85
C ARG A 262 2.52 -7.97 20.98
N GLY A 263 3.78 -7.72 20.64
CA GLY A 263 4.58 -8.60 19.79
C GLY A 263 4.29 -8.45 18.29
N VAL A 264 3.50 -7.45 17.88
CA VAL A 264 3.11 -7.20 16.48
C VAL A 264 3.81 -5.93 15.98
N PRO A 265 4.47 -5.98 14.80
CA PRO A 265 5.22 -4.84 14.28
C PRO A 265 4.31 -3.74 13.73
N ILE A 266 4.71 -2.49 13.98
CA ILE A 266 4.14 -1.28 13.42
C ILE A 266 5.27 -0.50 12.76
N ILE A 267 5.20 -0.26 11.46
CA ILE A 267 6.11 0.60 10.71
C ILE A 267 5.32 1.85 10.35
N TYR A 268 5.59 2.98 11.03
CA TYR A 268 4.78 4.18 10.85
C TYR A 268 5.00 4.86 9.50
N SER A 269 6.21 4.79 8.93
CA SER A 269 6.48 5.20 7.56
C SER A 269 7.69 4.47 7.00
N LEU A 270 7.54 3.91 5.82
CA LEU A 270 8.62 3.33 5.04
C LEU A 270 9.47 4.40 4.32
N GLY A 271 9.00 5.67 4.25
CA GLY A 271 9.63 6.71 3.47
C GLY A 271 9.48 6.48 1.96
N ASN A 272 10.38 7.10 1.18
CA ASN A 272 10.40 6.98 -0.27
C ASN A 272 11.11 5.71 -0.73
N PHE A 273 10.57 5.05 -1.76
CA PHE A 273 11.26 3.97 -2.46
C PHE A 273 11.74 4.41 -3.85
N VAL A 274 10.91 5.13 -4.61
CA VAL A 274 11.26 5.79 -5.88
C VAL A 274 10.63 7.16 -5.85
N PHE A 275 11.45 8.23 -5.77
CA PHE A 275 10.92 9.59 -5.63
C PHE A 275 12.02 10.65 -5.84
N ASP A 276 11.81 11.68 -6.68
CA ASP A 276 12.84 12.69 -6.99
C ASP A 276 12.48 14.13 -6.60
N TYR A 277 11.34 14.32 -5.95
CA TYR A 277 10.74 15.67 -5.82
C TYR A 277 11.36 16.57 -4.75
N PHE A 278 12.28 16.05 -3.93
CA PHE A 278 12.88 16.75 -2.80
C PHE A 278 14.41 16.74 -2.86
N PRO A 279 15.03 17.40 -3.88
CA PRO A 279 16.46 17.26 -4.14
C PRO A 279 17.36 17.80 -3.02
N ASP A 280 16.86 18.71 -2.17
CA ASP A 280 17.66 19.43 -1.17
C ASP A 280 17.48 18.92 0.26
N ASP A 281 16.71 17.83 0.47
CA ASP A 281 16.44 17.29 1.82
C ASP A 281 16.89 15.82 1.95
N PRO A 282 18.11 15.54 2.48
CA PRO A 282 18.67 14.20 2.59
C PRO A 282 17.80 13.15 3.29
N PRO A 283 16.99 13.45 4.34
CA PRO A 283 16.10 12.48 4.93
C PRO A 283 15.09 11.87 3.98
N GLN A 284 14.72 12.57 2.90
CA GLN A 284 13.79 12.09 1.89
C GLN A 284 14.44 11.19 0.83
N TRP A 285 15.77 11.13 0.81
CA TRP A 285 16.54 10.26 -0.10
C TRP A 285 16.75 8.86 0.51
N THR A 286 16.07 8.55 1.59
CA THR A 286 16.17 7.26 2.25
C THR A 286 14.78 6.65 2.45
N GLY A 287 14.72 5.33 2.37
CA GLY A 287 13.52 4.56 2.67
C GLY A 287 13.87 3.25 3.36
N TRP A 288 12.85 2.62 3.93
CA TRP A 288 12.92 1.25 4.41
C TRP A 288 12.29 0.30 3.39
N VAL A 289 12.94 -0.83 3.20
CA VAL A 289 12.31 -2.03 2.65
C VAL A 289 12.12 -2.99 3.81
N ALA A 290 10.89 -3.43 4.04
CA ALA A 290 10.53 -4.29 5.16
C ALA A 290 10.01 -5.64 4.67
N LYS A 291 10.68 -6.73 5.08
CA LYS A 291 10.22 -8.09 4.83
C LYS A 291 9.52 -8.62 6.06
N LEU A 292 8.23 -8.91 5.93
CA LEU A 292 7.46 -9.62 6.95
C LEU A 292 7.34 -11.09 6.59
N THR A 293 7.59 -11.97 7.56
CA THR A 293 7.42 -13.42 7.42
C THR A 293 6.33 -13.90 8.36
N PHE A 294 5.32 -14.54 7.79
CA PHE A 294 4.16 -15.07 8.49
C PHE A 294 4.23 -16.59 8.53
N ALA A 295 3.90 -17.16 9.68
CA ALA A 295 3.71 -18.60 9.87
C ALA A 295 2.59 -18.85 10.88
N LYS A 296 1.88 -20.00 10.78
CA LYS A 296 0.79 -20.30 11.71
C LYS A 296 1.31 -20.38 13.14
N ASN A 297 0.64 -19.68 14.07
CA ASN A 297 0.96 -19.69 15.51
C ASN A 297 2.39 -19.23 15.85
N GLN A 298 3.02 -18.45 14.98
CA GLN A 298 4.32 -17.85 15.24
C GLN A 298 4.20 -16.31 15.24
N PRO A 299 5.07 -15.61 15.99
CA PRO A 299 5.23 -14.16 15.84
C PRO A 299 5.59 -13.81 14.39
N VAL A 300 5.16 -12.64 13.94
CA VAL A 300 5.54 -12.12 12.62
C VAL A 300 7.02 -11.75 12.65
N GLY A 301 7.81 -12.39 11.77
CA GLY A 301 9.19 -12.02 11.54
C GLY A 301 9.27 -10.67 10.83
N LEU A 302 10.22 -9.82 11.23
CA LEU A 302 10.49 -8.54 10.59
C LEU A 302 11.98 -8.40 10.28
N GLU A 303 12.31 -8.17 9.03
CA GLU A 303 13.62 -7.76 8.55
C GLU A 303 13.49 -6.43 7.83
N THR A 304 14.42 -5.50 8.05
CA THR A 304 14.43 -4.20 7.36
C THR A 304 15.77 -3.98 6.68
N ARG A 305 15.73 -3.31 5.52
CA ARG A 305 16.90 -2.82 4.80
C ARG A 305 16.67 -1.38 4.40
N ALA A 306 17.71 -0.56 4.57
CA ALA A 306 17.67 0.81 4.08
C ALA A 306 17.95 0.83 2.57
N VAL A 307 17.29 1.74 1.89
CA VAL A 307 17.58 2.12 0.50
C VAL A 307 17.90 3.60 0.46
N VAL A 308 18.74 3.99 -0.50
CA VAL A 308 19.07 5.38 -0.80
C VAL A 308 18.68 5.70 -2.23
N LEU A 309 18.15 6.91 -2.43
CA LEU A 309 17.78 7.41 -3.75
C LEU A 309 18.92 8.23 -4.35
N ASP A 310 19.17 8.02 -5.63
CA ASP A 310 20.05 8.89 -6.40
C ASP A 310 19.36 10.22 -6.77
N PRO A 311 20.08 11.21 -7.34
CA PRO A 311 19.46 12.48 -7.74
C PRO A 311 18.34 12.37 -8.78
N ALA A 312 18.21 11.23 -9.45
CA ALA A 312 17.09 10.94 -10.35
C ALA A 312 15.94 10.23 -9.63
N GLY A 313 16.02 10.05 -8.31
CA GLY A 313 15.00 9.39 -7.50
C GLY A 313 14.99 7.87 -7.61
N LEU A 314 16.06 7.26 -8.12
CA LEU A 314 16.15 5.81 -8.28
C LEU A 314 16.78 5.14 -7.05
N PRO A 315 16.20 4.03 -6.54
CA PRO A 315 16.65 3.39 -5.32
C PRO A 315 17.88 2.49 -5.56
N SER A 316 18.74 2.44 -4.57
CA SER A 316 19.75 1.39 -4.41
C SER A 316 19.82 0.93 -2.95
N PRO A 317 20.18 -0.34 -2.66
CA PRO A 317 20.41 -0.76 -1.29
C PRO A 317 21.48 0.10 -0.63
N ALA A 318 21.23 0.57 0.59
CA ALA A 318 22.27 1.25 1.37
C ALA A 318 23.45 0.28 1.61
N ARG A 319 24.67 0.81 1.60
CA ARG A 319 25.85 0.01 1.93
C ARG A 319 25.77 -0.43 3.40
N GLU A 320 26.09 -1.68 3.64
CA GLU A 320 26.35 -2.16 5.00
C GLU A 320 27.77 -1.67 5.37
N ASP A 321 27.87 -0.85 6.40
CA ASP A 321 29.16 -0.44 6.98
C ASP A 321 29.81 -1.58 7.77
#